data_d52ec80a4fe072d5c6e4d0bcf9be4dc1
#
_entry.id   d52ec80a4fe072d5c6e4d0bcf9be4dc1
#
_cell.length_a   1.000
_cell.length_b   1.000
_cell.length_c   1.000
_cell.angle_alpha   90.00
_cell.angle_beta   90.00
_cell.angle_gamma   90.00
#
_symmetry.space_group_name_H-M   'P 1'
#
loop_
_entity.id
_entity.type
_entity.pdbx_description
1 polymer ?
#
loop_
_entity_poly.entity_id
_entity_poly.type
_entity_poly.pdbx_seq_one_letter_code
_entity_poly.pdbx_strand_id
1 'polypeptide(L)'
;PEQRLTATGFLALGPKILNERDKETFQMELVDEQIDATSRAVLGLTVSCARCHDHKFDPIGMKDYYALAGIFTSTRTLFGTKNGGGNRQASGLMPIGEDSAELAQQRQTHAKKLAAAQKKLASSTKQLQKIKKRPAKPNKSSKGPDMDEMRRKVAELKAEIGKLRKNAPPAPDYAMGVSDSGASADCRIRLRGDPKKRGPVVERGYLPIIAIDSAPEIAKEESGRKQFAAWLVNKDNPLAARVMVNRLWHHLFGTGIVRTVDNFGKMGEAPVHQELLDYLAVRAIEHDWSVKKMIREIMLSRTYQLSSDHHAGNYEMDPGNRHNWQMSHRRLDAEAIRDAILFASGDLDPEPFQGSVIQQLGDVNFGRQIRDLGGRGAEVKRHRSVYQPILR
;
A
#
# COMPACT_ATOMS: atom_id res chain seq x y z
N PRO A 1 -13.62 0.02 12.46
CA PRO A 1 -12.37 0.80 12.58
C PRO A 1 -11.21 0.12 11.84
N GLU A 2 -10.92 -1.15 12.07
CA GLU A 2 -9.80 -1.92 11.51
C GLU A 2 -9.81 -1.95 9.98
N GLN A 3 -10.92 -2.27 9.35
CA GLN A 3 -11.04 -2.31 7.90
C GLN A 3 -10.71 -0.96 7.25
N ARG A 4 -11.11 0.16 7.88
CA ARG A 4 -10.78 1.50 7.39
C ARG A 4 -9.29 1.80 7.50
N LEU A 5 -8.64 1.38 8.59
CA LEU A 5 -7.20 1.52 8.77
C LEU A 5 -6.45 0.67 7.74
N THR A 6 -6.84 -0.61 7.57
CA THR A 6 -6.25 -1.51 6.58
C THR A 6 -6.39 -0.98 5.15
N ALA A 7 -7.54 -0.37 4.81
CA ALA A 7 -7.76 0.24 3.51
C ALA A 7 -6.77 1.37 3.19
N THR A 8 -6.25 2.09 4.20
CA THR A 8 -5.21 3.10 4.00
C THR A 8 -3.87 2.51 3.53
N GLY A 9 -3.70 1.19 3.63
CA GLY A 9 -2.55 0.46 3.11
C GLY A 9 -2.32 0.64 1.61
N PHE A 10 -3.38 0.93 0.85
CA PHE A 10 -3.29 1.30 -0.56
C PHE A 10 -2.21 2.37 -0.81
N LEU A 11 -2.12 3.39 0.05
CA LEU A 11 -1.14 4.47 -0.03
C LEU A 11 0.27 4.05 0.41
N ALA A 12 0.44 2.85 0.95
CA ALA A 12 1.72 2.33 1.41
C ALA A 12 2.30 1.21 0.53
N LEU A 13 1.55 0.71 -0.47
CA LEU A 13 1.94 -0.44 -1.29
C LEU A 13 2.93 -0.13 -2.41
N GLY A 14 2.98 1.10 -2.92
CA GLY A 14 3.78 1.47 -4.07
C GLY A 14 5.29 1.24 -3.91
N PRO A 15 6.06 1.27 -5.00
CA PRO A 15 7.50 1.05 -4.99
C PRO A 15 8.24 2.12 -4.18
N LYS A 16 9.33 1.73 -3.52
CA LYS A 16 10.13 2.63 -2.67
C LYS A 16 11.62 2.41 -2.88
N ILE A 17 12.36 3.50 -3.07
CA ILE A 17 13.82 3.47 -3.18
C ILE A 17 14.42 3.47 -1.77
N LEU A 18 14.39 2.32 -1.10
CA LEU A 18 14.76 2.18 0.32
C LEU A 18 16.23 2.52 0.62
N ASN A 19 17.12 2.53 -0.38
CA ASN A 19 18.52 2.89 -0.23
C ASN A 19 18.80 4.39 -0.49
N GLU A 20 17.77 5.21 -0.78
CA GLU A 20 17.91 6.65 -0.96
C GLU A 20 18.54 7.29 0.30
N ARG A 21 19.54 8.15 0.09
CA ARG A 21 20.29 8.82 1.16
C ARG A 21 19.62 10.10 1.64
N ASP A 22 19.04 10.81 0.69
CA ASP A 22 18.38 12.07 0.93
C ASP A 22 16.92 11.84 1.34
N LYS A 23 16.60 12.24 2.57
CA LYS A 23 15.25 12.03 3.12
C LYS A 23 14.18 12.87 2.42
N GLU A 24 14.53 14.08 1.96
CA GLU A 24 13.58 14.95 1.28
C GLU A 24 13.24 14.38 -0.11
N THR A 25 14.26 13.88 -0.82
CA THR A 25 14.06 13.17 -2.09
C THR A 25 13.18 11.94 -1.89
N PHE A 26 13.50 11.10 -0.92
CA PHE A 26 12.67 9.92 -0.62
C PHE A 26 11.21 10.28 -0.31
N GLN A 27 11.00 11.33 0.51
CA GLN A 27 9.65 11.78 0.86
C GLN A 27 8.88 12.28 -0.38
N MET A 28 9.54 13.04 -1.26
CA MET A 28 8.89 13.56 -2.47
C MET A 28 8.58 12.47 -3.50
N GLU A 29 9.42 11.43 -3.60
CA GLU A 29 9.14 10.25 -4.43
C GLU A 29 7.94 9.46 -3.90
N LEU A 30 7.86 9.31 -2.57
CA LEU A 30 6.74 8.65 -1.92
C LEU A 30 5.42 9.42 -2.13
N VAL A 31 5.46 10.73 -2.02
CA VAL A 31 4.31 11.62 -2.26
C VAL A 31 3.86 11.55 -3.72
N ASP A 32 4.82 11.55 -4.66
CA ASP A 32 4.54 11.47 -6.08
C ASP A 32 3.85 10.15 -6.44
N GLU A 33 4.34 9.04 -5.91
CA GLU A 33 3.72 7.72 -6.07
C GLU A 33 2.29 7.71 -5.52
N GLN A 34 2.06 8.29 -4.34
CA GLN A 34 0.73 8.36 -3.74
C GLN A 34 -0.25 9.21 -4.55
N ILE A 35 0.22 10.32 -5.11
CA ILE A 35 -0.59 11.16 -6.01
C ILE A 35 -0.90 10.39 -7.30
N ASP A 36 0.10 9.78 -7.94
CA ASP A 36 -0.09 9.04 -9.19
C ASP A 36 -1.05 7.86 -8.99
N ALA A 37 -0.81 7.04 -7.97
CA ALA A 37 -1.66 5.91 -7.66
C ALA A 37 -3.11 6.34 -7.38
N THR A 38 -3.32 7.39 -6.57
CA THR A 38 -4.67 7.84 -6.20
C THR A 38 -5.38 8.48 -7.37
N SER A 39 -4.71 9.38 -8.10
CA SER A 39 -5.32 10.10 -9.22
C SER A 39 -5.70 9.17 -10.37
N ARG A 40 -4.85 8.21 -10.72
CA ARG A 40 -5.16 7.21 -11.75
C ARG A 40 -6.24 6.23 -11.28
N ALA A 41 -6.12 5.72 -10.05
CA ALA A 41 -7.05 4.72 -9.54
C ALA A 41 -8.47 5.25 -9.36
N VAL A 42 -8.62 6.50 -8.92
CA VAL A 42 -9.92 7.05 -8.54
C VAL A 42 -10.46 8.03 -9.58
N LEU A 43 -9.60 8.84 -10.20
CA LEU A 43 -10.01 9.89 -11.13
C LEU A 43 -9.68 9.58 -12.59
N GLY A 44 -8.84 8.58 -12.86
CA GLY A 44 -8.36 8.31 -14.21
C GLY A 44 -7.53 9.48 -14.79
N LEU A 45 -6.81 10.22 -13.94
CA LEU A 45 -6.00 11.37 -14.35
C LEU A 45 -4.52 11.15 -14.07
N THR A 46 -3.67 11.67 -14.94
CA THR A 46 -2.19 11.56 -14.84
C THR A 46 -1.59 12.79 -14.16
N VAL A 47 -2.00 13.06 -12.91
CA VAL A 47 -1.65 14.28 -12.17
C VAL A 47 -0.15 14.42 -11.94
N SER A 48 0.59 13.33 -11.79
CA SER A 48 2.05 13.33 -11.58
C SER A 48 2.83 13.99 -12.73
N CYS A 49 2.27 14.08 -13.92
CA CYS A 49 2.88 14.85 -15.01
C CYS A 49 3.08 16.33 -14.65
N ALA A 50 2.22 16.87 -13.77
CA ALA A 50 2.29 18.25 -13.32
C ALA A 50 3.32 18.51 -12.22
N ARG A 51 4.12 17.51 -11.80
CA ARG A 51 5.19 17.66 -10.82
C ARG A 51 6.29 18.64 -11.27
N CYS A 52 6.66 18.62 -12.54
CA CYS A 52 7.81 19.36 -13.07
C CYS A 52 7.44 20.60 -13.88
N HIS A 53 6.30 20.59 -14.54
CA HIS A 53 5.73 21.64 -15.38
C HIS A 53 4.22 21.45 -15.44
N ASP A 54 3.46 22.44 -15.89
CA ASP A 54 2.02 22.28 -16.09
C ASP A 54 1.73 21.11 -17.03
N HIS A 55 0.68 20.35 -16.75
CA HIS A 55 0.35 19.17 -17.54
C HIS A 55 0.15 19.55 -19.01
N LYS A 56 0.76 18.74 -19.90
CA LYS A 56 0.82 19.09 -21.33
C LYS A 56 -0.56 19.15 -22.00
N PHE A 57 -1.49 18.34 -21.58
CA PHE A 57 -2.77 18.15 -22.28
C PHE A 57 -3.98 18.51 -21.41
N ASP A 58 -3.95 18.15 -20.14
CA ASP A 58 -5.04 18.39 -19.20
C ASP A 58 -4.83 19.74 -18.49
N PRO A 59 -5.87 20.48 -18.13
CA PRO A 59 -5.73 21.76 -17.43
C PRO A 59 -5.42 21.56 -15.94
N ILE A 60 -4.26 20.93 -15.68
CA ILE A 60 -3.71 20.66 -14.35
C ILE A 60 -2.36 21.36 -14.26
N GLY A 61 -2.26 22.37 -13.43
CA GLY A 61 -1.01 23.11 -13.23
C GLY A 61 -0.11 22.50 -12.16
N MET A 62 1.15 22.95 -12.15
CA MET A 62 2.07 22.59 -11.05
C MET A 62 1.48 22.96 -9.68
N LYS A 63 0.77 24.08 -9.57
CA LYS A 63 0.12 24.46 -8.31
C LYS A 63 -0.86 23.41 -7.82
N ASP A 64 -1.63 22.80 -8.72
CA ASP A 64 -2.63 21.79 -8.39
C ASP A 64 -1.96 20.50 -7.89
N TYR A 65 -0.87 20.09 -8.54
CA TYR A 65 -0.05 18.99 -8.06
C TYR A 65 0.50 19.26 -6.64
N TYR A 66 1.07 20.46 -6.39
CA TYR A 66 1.64 20.77 -5.09
C TYR A 66 0.59 21.07 -4.00
N ALA A 67 -0.63 21.43 -4.38
CA ALA A 67 -1.78 21.48 -3.46
C ALA A 67 -2.11 20.07 -2.91
N LEU A 68 -2.19 19.06 -3.80
CA LEU A 68 -2.33 17.66 -3.38
C LEU A 68 -1.09 17.16 -2.62
N ALA A 69 0.11 17.52 -3.08
CA ALA A 69 1.35 17.13 -2.41
C ALA A 69 1.39 17.60 -0.96
N GLY A 70 0.83 18.75 -0.63
CA GLY A 70 0.70 19.24 0.74
C GLY A 70 -0.10 18.30 1.64
N ILE A 71 -1.14 17.66 1.11
CA ILE A 71 -1.94 16.65 1.84
C ILE A 71 -1.08 15.42 2.16
N PHE A 72 -0.33 14.92 1.17
CA PHE A 72 0.48 13.71 1.33
C PHE A 72 1.79 13.95 2.07
N THR A 73 2.41 15.14 1.99
CA THR A 73 3.56 15.51 2.83
C THR A 73 3.19 15.64 4.30
N SER A 74 1.93 15.97 4.60
CA SER A 74 1.36 15.99 5.95
C SER A 74 1.00 14.60 6.50
N THR A 75 1.37 13.54 5.76
CA THR A 75 1.04 12.15 6.03
C THR A 75 2.30 11.34 6.32
N ARG A 76 2.26 10.53 7.36
CA ARG A 76 3.28 9.53 7.66
C ARG A 76 2.88 8.18 7.09
N THR A 77 3.68 7.63 6.20
CA THR A 77 3.46 6.33 5.57
C THR A 77 4.19 5.23 6.35
N LEU A 78 3.47 4.17 6.70
CA LEU A 78 3.93 3.04 7.50
C LEU A 78 3.99 1.79 6.62
N PHE A 79 5.19 1.43 6.16
CA PHE A 79 5.42 0.35 5.19
C PHE A 79 6.27 -0.82 5.73
N GLY A 80 6.63 -0.81 7.03
CA GLY A 80 7.17 -1.98 7.73
C GLY A 80 8.60 -2.36 7.40
N THR A 81 9.45 -1.43 6.96
CA THR A 81 10.85 -1.73 6.62
C THR A 81 11.80 -1.34 7.75
N LYS A 82 12.75 -2.21 8.10
CA LYS A 82 13.82 -1.93 9.08
C LYS A 82 15.07 -1.37 8.42
N ASN A 83 15.82 -0.55 9.17
CA ASN A 83 17.17 -0.13 8.77
C ASN A 83 18.13 -1.33 8.75
N GLY A 84 18.94 -1.42 7.71
CA GLY A 84 19.95 -2.47 7.56
C GLY A 84 19.85 -3.17 6.19
N GLY A 85 20.85 -3.98 5.86
CA GLY A 85 20.87 -4.70 4.59
C GLY A 85 20.88 -3.83 3.32
N GLY A 86 21.34 -2.56 3.44
CA GLY A 86 21.25 -1.56 2.36
C GLY A 86 20.09 -0.58 2.49
N ASN A 87 19.06 -0.90 3.26
CA ASN A 87 17.93 -0.01 3.51
C ASN A 87 18.34 1.15 4.42
N ARG A 88 18.13 2.38 3.99
CA ARG A 88 18.39 3.61 4.73
C ARG A 88 17.11 4.26 5.22
N GLN A 89 16.03 4.00 4.50
CA GLN A 89 14.69 4.45 4.85
C GLN A 89 13.96 3.33 5.61
N ALA A 90 13.47 3.65 6.78
CA ALA A 90 12.77 2.72 7.64
C ALA A 90 11.45 3.29 8.10
N SER A 91 10.49 2.41 8.26
CA SER A 91 9.16 2.75 8.78
C SER A 91 8.61 1.57 9.57
N GLY A 92 7.92 1.84 10.67
CA GLY A 92 7.11 0.83 11.37
C GLY A 92 5.89 0.41 10.55
N LEU A 93 5.15 -0.53 11.11
CA LEU A 93 3.78 -0.87 10.69
C LEU A 93 2.79 -0.16 11.62
N MET A 94 1.56 -0.03 11.16
CA MET A 94 0.46 0.49 11.95
C MET A 94 -0.18 -0.65 12.75
N PRO A 95 -0.31 -0.54 14.08
CA PRO A 95 -1.07 -1.52 14.84
C PRO A 95 -2.55 -1.42 14.47
N ILE A 96 -3.19 -2.55 14.28
CA ILE A 96 -4.62 -2.71 14.04
C ILE A 96 -5.21 -3.59 15.16
N GLY A 97 -6.50 -3.48 15.39
CA GLY A 97 -7.19 -4.16 16.46
C GLY A 97 -7.48 -3.30 17.69
N GLU A 98 -8.40 -3.75 18.50
CA GLU A 98 -8.70 -3.14 19.80
C GLU A 98 -7.68 -3.61 20.83
N ASP A 99 -6.67 -2.78 21.09
CA ASP A 99 -5.80 -2.98 22.23
C ASP A 99 -6.48 -2.45 23.50
N SER A 100 -6.61 -3.29 24.52
CA SER A 100 -6.93 -2.74 25.84
C SER A 100 -5.76 -1.85 26.30
N ALA A 101 -6.07 -0.74 26.96
CA ALA A 101 -5.05 0.17 27.50
C ALA A 101 -4.05 -0.59 28.39
N GLU A 102 -4.52 -1.61 29.10
CA GLU A 102 -3.71 -2.48 29.94
C GLU A 102 -2.68 -3.28 29.13
N LEU A 103 -3.09 -3.87 28.00
CA LEU A 103 -2.21 -4.67 27.15
C LEU A 103 -1.14 -3.80 26.45
N ALA A 104 -1.53 -2.60 26.03
CA ALA A 104 -0.60 -1.62 25.48
C ALA A 104 0.44 -1.18 26.54
N GLN A 105 0.01 -0.96 27.78
CA GLN A 105 0.89 -0.61 28.90
C GLN A 105 1.83 -1.77 29.28
N GLN A 106 1.31 -3.01 29.30
CA GLN A 106 2.12 -4.21 29.53
C GLN A 106 3.22 -4.36 28.47
N ARG A 107 2.89 -4.17 27.18
CA ARG A 107 3.86 -4.19 26.07
C ARG A 107 4.92 -3.10 26.23
N GLN A 108 4.51 -1.88 26.54
CA GLN A 108 5.45 -0.78 26.74
C GLN A 108 6.41 -1.05 27.90
N THR A 109 5.89 -1.56 29.02
CA THR A 109 6.71 -1.92 30.18
C THR A 109 7.67 -3.05 29.83
N HIS A 110 7.19 -4.07 29.12
CA HIS A 110 7.99 -5.22 28.67
C HIS A 110 9.09 -4.74 27.70
N ALA A 111 8.77 -3.90 26.74
CA ALA A 111 9.75 -3.35 25.78
C ALA A 111 10.85 -2.54 26.48
N LYS A 112 10.51 -1.73 27.50
CA LYS A 112 11.50 -1.02 28.34
C LYS A 112 12.43 -1.99 29.08
N LYS A 113 11.90 -3.05 29.68
CA LYS A 113 12.70 -4.09 30.36
C LYS A 113 13.64 -4.80 29.38
N LEU A 114 13.15 -5.20 28.22
CA LEU A 114 13.94 -5.85 27.18
C LEU A 114 15.07 -4.95 26.65
N ALA A 115 14.77 -3.69 26.35
CA ALA A 115 15.76 -2.71 25.89
C ALA A 115 16.85 -2.45 26.97
N ALA A 116 16.47 -2.36 28.23
CA ALA A 116 17.41 -2.21 29.34
C ALA A 116 18.35 -3.43 29.47
N ALA A 117 17.81 -4.65 29.38
CA ALA A 117 18.61 -5.87 29.40
C ALA A 117 19.57 -5.97 28.21
N GLN A 118 19.11 -5.62 27.01
CA GLN A 118 19.94 -5.56 25.80
C GLN A 118 21.08 -4.53 25.91
N LYS A 119 20.80 -3.35 26.46
CA LYS A 119 21.83 -2.32 26.72
C LYS A 119 22.88 -2.80 27.71
N LYS A 120 22.46 -3.47 28.79
CA LYS A 120 23.37 -4.10 29.77
C LYS A 120 24.22 -5.19 29.11
N LEU A 121 23.64 -6.06 28.28
CA LEU A 121 24.35 -7.09 27.55
C LEU A 121 25.40 -6.48 26.60
N ALA A 122 25.04 -5.45 25.84
CA ALA A 122 25.97 -4.79 24.92
C ALA A 122 27.16 -4.16 25.66
N SER A 123 26.92 -3.51 26.80
CA SER A 123 28.01 -2.93 27.64
C SER A 123 28.92 -4.01 28.25
N SER A 124 28.33 -5.08 28.80
CA SER A 124 29.10 -6.19 29.40
C SER A 124 29.92 -6.95 28.33
N THR A 125 29.34 -7.11 27.12
CA THR A 125 30.09 -7.73 26.01
C THR A 125 31.27 -6.87 25.55
N LYS A 126 31.10 -5.55 25.48
CA LYS A 126 32.21 -4.62 25.18
C LYS A 126 33.32 -4.67 26.26
N GLN A 127 32.92 -4.76 27.54
CA GLN A 127 33.89 -4.91 28.65
C GLN A 127 34.66 -6.24 28.54
N LEU A 128 33.95 -7.34 28.27
CA LEU A 128 34.60 -8.66 28.09
C LEU A 128 35.59 -8.65 26.92
N GLN A 129 35.25 -7.98 25.81
CA GLN A 129 36.18 -7.82 24.68
C GLN A 129 37.42 -6.98 25.03
N LYS A 130 37.26 -5.92 25.85
CA LYS A 130 38.39 -5.11 26.33
C LYS A 130 39.31 -5.90 27.24
N ILE A 131 38.76 -6.76 28.12
CA ILE A 131 39.54 -7.63 29.00
C ILE A 131 40.34 -8.65 28.16
N LYS A 132 39.72 -9.27 27.15
CA LYS A 132 40.40 -10.22 26.24
C LYS A 132 41.56 -9.61 25.43
N LYS A 133 41.50 -8.31 25.13
CA LYS A 133 42.55 -7.60 24.35
C LYS A 133 43.67 -7.03 25.19
N ARG A 134 43.61 -7.14 26.54
CA ARG A 134 44.74 -6.71 27.39
C ARG A 134 45.86 -7.72 27.34
N PRO A 135 47.12 -7.33 26.99
CA PRO A 135 48.26 -8.22 27.05
C PRO A 135 48.50 -8.58 28.53
N ALA A 136 48.76 -9.85 28.77
CA ALA A 136 49.12 -10.34 30.10
C ALA A 136 50.39 -9.65 30.57
N LYS A 137 50.30 -8.69 31.50
CA LYS A 137 51.47 -8.17 32.24
C LYS A 137 51.65 -9.02 33.50
N PRO A 138 52.80 -9.68 33.68
CA PRO A 138 53.11 -10.34 34.94
C PRO A 138 53.38 -9.26 35.99
N ASN A 139 52.69 -9.30 37.08
CA ASN A 139 52.75 -8.41 38.24
C ASN A 139 52.01 -7.10 38.20
N LYS A 140 50.74 -7.21 38.61
CA LYS A 140 50.07 -6.25 39.51
C LYS A 140 48.66 -6.76 39.84
N SER A 141 48.39 -6.98 41.12
CA SER A 141 47.06 -7.24 41.66
C SER A 141 46.14 -6.03 41.34
N SER A 142 45.50 -6.07 40.21
CA SER A 142 44.48 -5.07 39.86
C SER A 142 43.13 -5.73 40.06
N LYS A 143 42.37 -5.25 41.07
CA LYS A 143 40.92 -5.49 41.29
C LYS A 143 40.10 -5.03 40.05
N GLY A 144 40.19 -5.79 38.98
CA GLY A 144 39.24 -5.66 37.87
C GLY A 144 38.34 -6.88 37.87
N PRO A 145 37.12 -6.80 37.36
CA PRO A 145 36.21 -7.94 37.32
C PRO A 145 36.92 -9.10 36.57
N ASP A 146 36.91 -10.26 37.21
CA ASP A 146 37.47 -11.51 36.66
C ASP A 146 36.80 -11.85 35.33
N MET A 147 37.55 -12.38 34.38
CA MET A 147 37.05 -12.74 33.06
C MET A 147 35.91 -13.75 33.14
N ASP A 148 35.96 -14.65 34.14
CA ASP A 148 34.92 -15.65 34.35
C ASP A 148 33.64 -15.07 35.00
N GLU A 149 33.77 -14.06 35.85
CA GLU A 149 32.62 -13.30 36.38
C GLU A 149 31.92 -12.55 35.25
N MET A 150 32.68 -11.92 34.35
CA MET A 150 32.08 -11.20 33.21
C MET A 150 31.43 -12.15 32.20
N ARG A 151 31.99 -13.36 31.97
CA ARG A 151 31.38 -14.40 31.15
C ARG A 151 30.05 -14.88 31.76
N ARG A 152 30.01 -15.13 33.08
CA ARG A 152 28.77 -15.49 33.80
C ARG A 152 27.72 -14.41 33.65
N LYS A 153 28.08 -13.15 33.86
CA LYS A 153 27.14 -12.00 33.72
C LYS A 153 26.59 -11.89 32.29
N VAL A 154 27.41 -12.11 31.25
CA VAL A 154 26.94 -12.12 29.85
C VAL A 154 26.02 -13.31 29.61
N ALA A 155 26.29 -14.47 30.19
CA ALA A 155 25.40 -15.65 30.06
C ALA A 155 24.05 -15.44 30.76
N GLU A 156 24.08 -14.88 31.97
CA GLU A 156 22.85 -14.53 32.73
C GLU A 156 21.97 -13.52 31.98
N LEU A 157 22.55 -12.44 31.43
CA LEU A 157 21.85 -11.45 30.65
C LEU A 157 21.25 -12.04 29.36
N LYS A 158 21.96 -12.98 28.72
CA LYS A 158 21.40 -13.70 27.56
C LYS A 158 20.22 -14.58 27.96
N ALA A 159 20.31 -15.27 29.08
CA ALA A 159 19.22 -16.09 29.61
C ALA A 159 18.02 -15.22 30.01
N GLU A 160 18.23 -14.08 30.65
CA GLU A 160 17.21 -13.10 31.00
C GLU A 160 16.49 -12.58 29.73
N ILE A 161 17.24 -12.18 28.72
CA ILE A 161 16.69 -11.73 27.42
C ILE A 161 15.89 -12.88 26.77
N GLY A 162 16.38 -14.12 26.85
CA GLY A 162 15.66 -15.29 26.36
C GLY A 162 14.30 -15.48 27.07
N LYS A 163 14.28 -15.37 28.40
CA LYS A 163 13.04 -15.44 29.21
C LYS A 163 12.09 -14.27 28.87
N LEU A 164 12.59 -13.04 28.76
CA LEU A 164 11.79 -11.89 28.37
C LEU A 164 11.17 -12.08 26.97
N ARG A 165 11.92 -12.58 25.99
CA ARG A 165 11.40 -12.84 24.64
C ARG A 165 10.31 -13.94 24.63
N LYS A 166 10.48 -14.98 25.44
CA LYS A 166 9.49 -16.08 25.54
C LYS A 166 8.20 -15.62 26.22
N ASN A 167 8.31 -14.72 27.18
CA ASN A 167 7.18 -14.19 27.97
C ASN A 167 6.70 -12.82 27.44
N ALA A 168 6.93 -12.53 26.17
CA ALA A 168 6.44 -11.29 25.56
C ALA A 168 4.89 -11.30 25.55
N PRO A 169 4.25 -10.18 25.93
CA PRO A 169 2.81 -10.03 25.75
C PRO A 169 2.42 -10.23 24.28
N PRO A 170 1.20 -10.72 23.98
CA PRO A 170 0.73 -10.88 22.62
C PRO A 170 0.97 -9.61 21.78
N ALA A 171 1.53 -9.74 20.59
CA ALA A 171 1.69 -8.63 19.69
C ALA A 171 0.33 -8.20 19.12
N PRO A 172 0.08 -6.91 18.86
CA PRO A 172 -1.09 -6.52 18.09
C PRO A 172 -0.91 -7.01 16.66
N ASP A 173 -2.01 -7.14 15.95
CA ASP A 173 -1.94 -7.27 14.51
C ASP A 173 -1.42 -5.96 13.91
N TYR A 174 -0.71 -6.08 12.80
CA TYR A 174 -0.07 -4.93 12.14
C TYR A 174 -0.44 -4.90 10.66
N ALA A 175 -0.67 -3.70 10.13
CA ALA A 175 -0.86 -3.48 8.72
C ALA A 175 0.05 -2.36 8.20
N MET A 176 0.32 -2.36 6.91
CA MET A 176 0.76 -1.16 6.21
C MET A 176 -0.37 -0.14 6.23
N GLY A 177 -0.04 1.15 6.27
CA GLY A 177 -1.06 2.17 6.27
C GLY A 177 -0.47 3.56 6.39
N VAL A 178 -1.36 4.54 6.57
CA VAL A 178 -0.95 5.93 6.75
C VAL A 178 -1.62 6.55 7.96
N SER A 179 -0.92 7.47 8.60
CA SER A 179 -1.43 8.30 9.69
C SER A 179 -1.01 9.75 9.48
N ASP A 180 -1.63 10.67 10.20
CA ASP A 180 -1.17 12.05 10.15
C ASP A 180 0.22 12.16 10.75
N SER A 181 1.03 13.07 10.18
CA SER A 181 2.42 13.25 10.60
C SER A 181 2.56 13.99 11.95
N GLY A 182 1.47 14.61 12.41
CA GLY A 182 1.46 15.51 13.57
C GLY A 182 1.98 16.92 13.28
N ALA A 183 2.45 17.16 12.06
CA ALA A 183 2.89 18.48 11.58
C ALA A 183 2.31 18.67 10.17
N SER A 184 1.10 19.24 10.13
CA SER A 184 0.43 19.55 8.85
C SER A 184 1.00 20.85 8.28
N ALA A 185 1.39 20.86 7.03
CA ALA A 185 1.95 22.02 6.37
C ALA A 185 1.65 22.05 4.87
N ASP A 186 1.55 23.25 4.33
CA ASP A 186 1.45 23.50 2.92
C ASP A 186 2.76 23.17 2.19
N CYS A 187 2.67 22.73 0.95
CA CYS A 187 3.84 22.30 0.20
C CYS A 187 4.44 23.46 -0.61
N ARG A 188 5.77 23.45 -0.76
CA ARG A 188 6.44 24.37 -1.70
C ARG A 188 6.57 23.69 -3.05
N ILE A 189 6.35 24.46 -4.12
CA ILE A 189 6.69 24.02 -5.48
C ILE A 189 8.15 23.59 -5.51
N ARG A 190 8.44 22.49 -6.18
CA ARG A 190 9.79 22.03 -6.47
C ARG A 190 10.09 22.36 -7.94
N LEU A 191 10.90 23.38 -8.15
CA LEU A 191 11.19 23.87 -9.49
C LEU A 191 11.78 22.74 -10.35
N ARG A 192 11.11 22.44 -11.47
CA ARG A 192 11.44 21.32 -12.38
C ARG A 192 11.45 19.95 -11.68
N GLY A 193 10.64 19.79 -10.64
CA GLY A 193 10.56 18.53 -9.86
C GLY A 193 11.76 18.25 -8.93
N ASP A 194 12.75 19.16 -8.86
CA ASP A 194 13.94 19.00 -8.02
C ASP A 194 13.59 19.27 -6.53
N PRO A 195 13.64 18.26 -5.64
CA PRO A 195 13.27 18.42 -4.24
C PRO A 195 14.02 19.52 -3.52
N LYS A 196 15.23 19.87 -3.97
CA LYS A 196 16.11 20.87 -3.34
C LYS A 196 15.84 22.29 -3.81
N LYS A 197 15.21 22.47 -4.97
CA LYS A 197 14.90 23.80 -5.54
C LYS A 197 13.50 24.24 -5.13
N ARG A 198 13.41 24.94 -4.01
CA ARG A 198 12.16 25.38 -3.42
C ARG A 198 11.64 26.68 -4.03
N GLY A 199 10.44 26.63 -4.57
CA GLY A 199 9.66 27.76 -5.05
C GLY A 199 8.66 28.29 -4.02
N PRO A 200 7.60 28.99 -4.46
CA PRO A 200 6.53 29.50 -3.60
C PRO A 200 5.81 28.38 -2.85
N VAL A 201 5.16 28.75 -1.74
CA VAL A 201 4.25 27.88 -1.01
C VAL A 201 2.92 27.80 -1.74
N VAL A 202 2.33 26.61 -1.74
CA VAL A 202 0.99 26.36 -2.26
C VAL A 202 0.16 25.77 -1.13
N GLU A 203 -0.98 26.35 -0.88
CA GLU A 203 -1.93 25.83 0.09
C GLU A 203 -2.47 24.45 -0.32
N ARG A 204 -2.71 23.60 0.66
CA ARG A 204 -3.33 22.28 0.43
C ARG A 204 -4.72 22.43 -0.18
N GLY A 205 -5.04 21.62 -1.16
CA GLY A 205 -6.30 21.72 -1.86
C GLY A 205 -6.52 20.57 -2.84
N TYR A 206 -7.57 20.71 -3.61
CA TYR A 206 -8.03 19.75 -4.60
C TYR A 206 -7.68 20.22 -6.01
N LEU A 207 -8.05 19.40 -7.01
CA LEU A 207 -7.87 19.75 -8.42
C LEU A 207 -9.00 20.70 -8.86
N PRO A 208 -8.71 21.95 -9.25
CA PRO A 208 -9.74 22.93 -9.64
C PRO A 208 -10.55 22.51 -10.88
N ILE A 209 -9.99 21.64 -11.72
CA ILE A 209 -10.71 21.06 -12.87
C ILE A 209 -11.96 20.28 -12.45
N ILE A 210 -12.01 19.80 -11.21
CA ILE A 210 -13.17 19.13 -10.61
C ILE A 210 -13.76 20.09 -9.58
N ALA A 211 -14.53 21.05 -10.06
CA ALA A 211 -15.21 22.02 -9.20
C ALA A 211 -16.37 21.34 -8.46
N ILE A 212 -16.35 21.37 -7.14
CA ILE A 212 -17.40 20.87 -6.25
C ILE A 212 -17.70 21.98 -5.24
N ASP A 213 -18.87 22.58 -5.34
CA ASP A 213 -19.27 23.72 -4.48
C ASP A 213 -19.28 23.34 -3.00
N SER A 214 -19.61 22.08 -2.71
CA SER A 214 -19.64 21.51 -1.35
C SER A 214 -18.32 20.85 -0.94
N ALA A 215 -17.18 21.21 -1.56
CA ALA A 215 -15.89 20.64 -1.21
C ALA A 215 -15.54 20.97 0.25
N PRO A 216 -15.12 19.99 1.06
CA PRO A 216 -14.78 20.24 2.46
C PRO A 216 -13.57 21.15 2.60
N GLU A 217 -13.61 22.13 3.51
CA GLU A 217 -12.45 22.95 3.83
C GLU A 217 -11.38 22.13 4.56
N ILE A 218 -10.12 22.42 4.27
CA ILE A 218 -8.98 21.79 4.93
C ILE A 218 -8.47 22.76 6.01
N ALA A 219 -8.67 22.41 7.28
CA ALA A 219 -8.14 23.18 8.38
C ALA A 219 -6.60 23.13 8.42
N LYS A 220 -5.97 24.20 8.93
CA LYS A 220 -4.50 24.31 8.95
C LYS A 220 -3.82 23.20 9.77
N GLU A 221 -4.48 22.72 10.80
CA GLU A 221 -3.99 21.70 11.73
C GLU A 221 -4.19 20.27 11.20
N GLU A 222 -5.02 20.07 10.19
CA GLU A 222 -5.33 18.77 9.62
C GLU A 222 -4.47 18.45 8.39
N SER A 223 -4.22 17.17 8.12
CA SER A 223 -3.49 16.77 6.91
C SER A 223 -4.26 17.04 5.61
N GLY A 224 -5.58 17.10 5.68
CA GLY A 224 -6.47 17.21 4.53
C GLY A 224 -6.87 15.87 3.89
N ARG A 225 -6.31 14.74 4.34
CA ARG A 225 -6.63 13.42 3.77
C ARG A 225 -8.10 13.01 3.92
N LYS A 226 -8.70 13.29 5.07
CA LYS A 226 -10.12 12.99 5.33
C LYS A 226 -11.00 13.80 4.38
N GLN A 227 -10.68 15.07 4.22
CA GLN A 227 -11.39 15.99 3.33
C GLN A 227 -11.19 15.60 1.86
N PHE A 228 -9.96 15.23 1.49
CA PHE A 228 -9.67 14.73 0.14
C PHE A 228 -10.44 13.44 -0.17
N ALA A 229 -10.52 12.51 0.78
CA ALA A 229 -11.34 11.31 0.61
C ALA A 229 -12.83 11.64 0.43
N ALA A 230 -13.37 12.58 1.21
CA ALA A 230 -14.75 13.02 1.06
C ALA A 230 -14.99 13.72 -0.29
N TRP A 231 -14.03 14.54 -0.75
CA TRP A 231 -14.09 15.18 -2.07
C TRP A 231 -14.05 14.15 -3.21
N LEU A 232 -13.22 13.10 -3.11
CA LEU A 232 -13.14 12.05 -4.11
C LEU A 232 -14.46 11.30 -4.30
N VAL A 233 -15.16 10.96 -3.20
CA VAL A 233 -16.42 10.20 -3.25
C VAL A 233 -17.66 11.10 -3.22
N ASN A 234 -17.49 12.40 -3.38
CA ASN A 234 -18.62 13.32 -3.47
C ASN A 234 -19.49 12.95 -4.68
N LYS A 235 -20.82 12.98 -4.51
CA LYS A 235 -21.78 12.66 -5.59
C LYS A 235 -21.67 13.58 -6.81
N ASP A 236 -21.17 14.80 -6.59
CA ASP A 236 -20.95 15.80 -7.63
C ASP A 236 -19.57 15.66 -8.32
N ASN A 237 -18.73 14.69 -7.87
CA ASN A 237 -17.49 14.38 -8.55
C ASN A 237 -17.76 13.62 -9.85
N PRO A 238 -17.47 14.21 -11.03
CA PRO A 238 -17.85 13.62 -12.30
C PRO A 238 -17.00 12.39 -12.69
N LEU A 239 -15.88 12.14 -12.03
CA LEU A 239 -14.92 11.12 -12.47
C LEU A 239 -14.95 9.86 -11.62
N ALA A 240 -14.94 9.97 -10.29
CA ALA A 240 -14.69 8.83 -9.42
C ALA A 240 -15.65 7.65 -9.66
N ALA A 241 -16.95 7.90 -9.75
CA ALA A 241 -17.92 6.84 -10.01
C ALA A 241 -17.77 6.26 -11.43
N ARG A 242 -17.56 7.11 -12.45
CA ARG A 242 -17.32 6.67 -13.83
C ARG A 242 -16.08 5.80 -13.96
N VAL A 243 -14.98 6.19 -13.36
CA VAL A 243 -13.72 5.41 -13.37
C VAL A 243 -13.91 4.06 -12.70
N MET A 244 -14.56 4.04 -11.54
CA MET A 244 -14.84 2.79 -10.81
C MET A 244 -15.68 1.83 -11.65
N VAL A 245 -16.83 2.28 -12.18
CA VAL A 245 -17.71 1.37 -12.93
C VAL A 245 -17.11 0.97 -14.27
N ASN A 246 -16.31 1.83 -14.90
CA ASN A 246 -15.57 1.48 -16.10
C ASN A 246 -14.54 0.37 -15.86
N ARG A 247 -13.86 0.36 -14.70
CA ARG A 247 -12.96 -0.73 -14.30
C ARG A 247 -13.72 -2.02 -14.04
N LEU A 248 -14.87 -1.95 -13.36
CA LEU A 248 -15.72 -3.13 -13.17
C LEU A 248 -16.16 -3.70 -14.52
N TRP A 249 -16.61 -2.84 -15.43
CA TRP A 249 -16.97 -3.23 -16.79
C TRP A 249 -15.79 -3.87 -17.54
N HIS A 250 -14.63 -3.23 -17.49
CA HIS A 250 -13.39 -3.78 -18.08
C HIS A 250 -13.06 -5.18 -17.56
N HIS A 251 -13.15 -5.39 -16.25
CA HIS A 251 -12.89 -6.71 -15.67
C HIS A 251 -13.95 -7.75 -16.03
N LEU A 252 -15.17 -7.37 -16.31
CA LEU A 252 -16.26 -8.28 -16.67
C LEU A 252 -16.29 -8.58 -18.18
N PHE A 253 -16.06 -7.59 -19.05
CA PHE A 253 -16.15 -7.71 -20.49
C PHE A 253 -14.78 -7.81 -21.21
N GLY A 254 -13.68 -7.52 -20.51
CA GLY A 254 -12.34 -7.50 -21.08
C GLY A 254 -11.93 -6.16 -21.68
N THR A 255 -12.88 -5.27 -21.95
CA THR A 255 -12.64 -3.92 -22.47
C THR A 255 -13.54 -2.94 -21.73
N GLY A 256 -13.02 -1.79 -21.34
CA GLY A 256 -13.83 -0.74 -20.70
C GLY A 256 -14.76 -0.02 -21.67
N ILE A 257 -15.81 0.61 -21.18
CA ILE A 257 -16.64 1.55 -21.93
C ILE A 257 -15.77 2.73 -22.41
N VAL A 258 -14.87 3.18 -21.54
CA VAL A 258 -13.67 3.95 -21.89
C VAL A 258 -12.51 2.97 -21.94
N ARG A 259 -11.89 2.78 -23.10
CA ARG A 259 -10.85 1.75 -23.29
C ARG A 259 -9.56 2.09 -22.56
N THR A 260 -9.24 3.35 -22.41
CA THR A 260 -8.11 3.86 -21.63
C THR A 260 -8.48 3.95 -20.15
N VAL A 261 -8.57 2.80 -19.46
CA VAL A 261 -9.13 2.67 -18.10
C VAL A 261 -8.44 3.52 -17.04
N ASP A 262 -7.17 3.90 -17.27
CA ASP A 262 -6.35 4.71 -16.36
C ASP A 262 -6.23 6.16 -16.83
N ASN A 263 -6.90 6.53 -17.93
CA ASN A 263 -6.82 7.88 -18.50
C ASN A 263 -8.18 8.33 -19.06
N PHE A 264 -8.84 9.18 -18.31
CA PHE A 264 -10.07 9.89 -18.64
C PHE A 264 -9.82 11.35 -19.02
N GLY A 265 -8.53 11.76 -19.05
CA GLY A 265 -8.12 13.09 -19.50
C GLY A 265 -8.18 13.24 -21.01
N LYS A 266 -7.71 14.38 -21.51
CA LYS A 266 -7.77 14.76 -22.93
C LYS A 266 -7.15 13.76 -23.89
N MET A 267 -6.15 13.00 -23.43
CA MET A 267 -5.49 11.95 -24.21
C MET A 267 -6.13 10.57 -24.05
N GLY A 268 -7.17 10.46 -23.23
CA GLY A 268 -7.99 9.25 -23.13
C GLY A 268 -8.95 9.12 -24.30
N GLU A 269 -9.45 7.90 -24.52
CA GLU A 269 -10.51 7.66 -25.50
C GLU A 269 -11.85 8.13 -24.96
N ALA A 270 -12.71 8.60 -25.86
CA ALA A 270 -14.09 8.88 -25.51
C ALA A 270 -14.84 7.56 -25.20
N PRO A 271 -15.81 7.58 -24.28
CA PRO A 271 -16.63 6.42 -24.02
C PRO A 271 -17.44 6.01 -25.25
N VAL A 272 -17.53 4.71 -25.50
CA VAL A 272 -18.33 4.17 -26.60
C VAL A 272 -19.82 4.42 -26.33
N HIS A 273 -20.23 4.35 -25.07
CA HIS A 273 -21.60 4.57 -24.58
C HIS A 273 -21.58 5.50 -23.37
N GLN A 274 -21.71 6.81 -23.61
CA GLN A 274 -21.70 7.80 -22.53
C GLN A 274 -22.89 7.61 -21.56
N GLU A 275 -24.10 7.40 -22.11
CA GLU A 275 -25.28 7.25 -21.28
C GLU A 275 -25.21 5.99 -20.39
N LEU A 276 -24.64 4.90 -20.89
CA LEU A 276 -24.44 3.69 -20.10
C LEU A 276 -23.44 3.93 -18.98
N LEU A 277 -22.32 4.61 -19.28
CA LEU A 277 -21.31 4.96 -18.28
C LEU A 277 -21.91 5.82 -17.17
N ASP A 278 -22.72 6.82 -17.55
CA ASP A 278 -23.37 7.72 -16.62
C ASP A 278 -24.43 7.00 -15.78
N TYR A 279 -25.24 6.15 -16.40
CA TYR A 279 -26.22 5.31 -15.71
C TYR A 279 -25.52 4.43 -14.64
N LEU A 280 -24.48 3.71 -15.02
CA LEU A 280 -23.75 2.86 -14.09
C LEU A 280 -23.07 3.66 -12.97
N ALA A 281 -22.58 4.87 -13.26
CA ALA A 281 -22.00 5.76 -12.25
C ALA A 281 -23.03 6.18 -11.21
N VAL A 282 -24.24 6.56 -11.64
CA VAL A 282 -25.36 6.88 -10.73
C VAL A 282 -25.74 5.66 -9.89
N ARG A 283 -25.86 4.48 -10.53
CA ARG A 283 -26.16 3.22 -9.82
C ARG A 283 -25.11 2.88 -8.76
N ALA A 284 -23.82 3.13 -9.03
CA ALA A 284 -22.76 2.90 -8.05
C ALA A 284 -22.92 3.76 -6.80
N ILE A 285 -23.30 5.04 -6.98
CA ILE A 285 -23.59 5.96 -5.87
C ILE A 285 -24.83 5.49 -5.09
N GLU A 286 -25.92 5.14 -5.76
CA GLU A 286 -27.15 4.62 -5.14
C GLU A 286 -26.93 3.31 -4.38
N HIS A 287 -25.97 2.52 -4.80
CA HIS A 287 -25.54 1.28 -4.12
C HIS A 287 -24.50 1.50 -3.02
N ASP A 288 -24.27 2.74 -2.57
CA ASP A 288 -23.24 3.09 -1.57
C ASP A 288 -21.86 2.55 -1.95
N TRP A 289 -21.48 2.67 -3.21
CA TRP A 289 -20.20 2.20 -3.75
C TRP A 289 -19.95 0.69 -3.60
N SER A 290 -21.01 -0.09 -3.48
CA SER A 290 -20.90 -1.55 -3.31
C SER A 290 -20.49 -2.25 -4.60
N VAL A 291 -19.22 -2.63 -4.70
CA VAL A 291 -18.67 -3.42 -5.82
C VAL A 291 -19.48 -4.69 -6.06
N LYS A 292 -19.88 -5.40 -4.99
CA LYS A 292 -20.66 -6.65 -5.12
C LYS A 292 -22.04 -6.41 -5.73
N LYS A 293 -22.75 -5.34 -5.34
CA LYS A 293 -24.04 -5.01 -5.92
C LYS A 293 -23.89 -4.64 -7.39
N MET A 294 -22.89 -3.84 -7.74
CA MET A 294 -22.60 -3.46 -9.14
C MET A 294 -22.26 -4.68 -10.01
N ILE A 295 -21.36 -5.55 -9.57
CA ILE A 295 -21.02 -6.79 -10.28
C ILE A 295 -22.28 -7.62 -10.52
N ARG A 296 -23.12 -7.81 -9.48
CA ARG A 296 -24.37 -8.57 -9.60
C ARG A 296 -25.31 -7.94 -10.63
N GLU A 297 -25.50 -6.62 -10.62
CA GLU A 297 -26.36 -5.90 -11.55
C GLU A 297 -25.89 -6.06 -12.99
N ILE A 298 -24.59 -5.89 -13.24
CA ILE A 298 -24.00 -6.04 -14.57
C ILE A 298 -24.09 -7.51 -15.05
N MET A 299 -23.75 -8.49 -14.22
CA MET A 299 -23.77 -9.90 -14.61
C MET A 299 -25.19 -10.45 -14.85
N LEU A 300 -26.21 -9.88 -14.22
CA LEU A 300 -27.61 -10.22 -14.47
C LEU A 300 -28.20 -9.49 -15.68
N SER A 301 -27.47 -8.55 -16.27
CA SER A 301 -27.91 -7.86 -17.47
C SER A 301 -27.93 -8.81 -18.68
N ARG A 302 -28.83 -8.53 -19.61
CA ARG A 302 -28.91 -9.27 -20.88
C ARG A 302 -27.60 -9.20 -21.66
N THR A 303 -26.92 -8.08 -21.63
CA THR A 303 -25.63 -7.88 -22.34
C THR A 303 -24.54 -8.85 -21.85
N TYR A 304 -24.45 -9.09 -20.53
CA TYR A 304 -23.46 -10.05 -19.99
C TYR A 304 -23.81 -11.50 -20.30
N GLN A 305 -25.09 -11.79 -20.52
CA GLN A 305 -25.60 -13.14 -20.80
C GLN A 305 -25.71 -13.46 -22.31
N LEU A 306 -25.19 -12.58 -23.18
CA LEU A 306 -25.12 -12.85 -24.61
C LEU A 306 -24.21 -14.05 -24.91
N SER A 307 -24.58 -14.79 -25.98
CA SER A 307 -23.71 -15.81 -26.55
C SER A 307 -22.42 -15.18 -27.09
N SER A 308 -21.36 -15.97 -27.14
CA SER A 308 -20.12 -15.65 -27.83
C SER A 308 -20.11 -16.11 -29.30
N ASP A 309 -21.23 -16.56 -29.84
CA ASP A 309 -21.34 -17.03 -31.21
C ASP A 309 -21.12 -15.93 -32.22
N HIS A 310 -20.42 -16.26 -33.30
CA HIS A 310 -20.15 -15.31 -34.38
C HIS A 310 -21.41 -15.04 -35.22
N HIS A 311 -21.70 -13.77 -35.46
CA HIS A 311 -22.76 -13.30 -36.33
C HIS A 311 -22.17 -12.40 -37.42
N ALA A 312 -22.14 -12.90 -38.69
CA ALA A 312 -21.42 -12.24 -39.79
C ALA A 312 -21.85 -10.76 -39.98
N GLY A 313 -23.16 -10.48 -40.00
CA GLY A 313 -23.66 -9.12 -40.20
C GLY A 313 -23.27 -8.17 -39.06
N ASN A 314 -23.27 -8.63 -37.82
CA ASN A 314 -22.83 -7.79 -36.69
C ASN A 314 -21.31 -7.58 -36.74
N TYR A 315 -20.55 -8.61 -37.13
CA TYR A 315 -19.12 -8.51 -37.28
C TYR A 315 -18.71 -7.53 -38.39
N GLU A 316 -19.43 -7.49 -39.53
CA GLU A 316 -19.18 -6.49 -40.56
C GLU A 316 -19.38 -5.05 -40.09
N MET A 317 -20.40 -4.82 -39.24
CA MET A 317 -20.70 -3.49 -38.69
C MET A 317 -19.77 -3.09 -37.51
N ASP A 318 -19.42 -4.02 -36.66
CA ASP A 318 -18.59 -3.78 -35.46
C ASP A 318 -17.63 -4.93 -35.21
N PRO A 319 -16.54 -5.06 -36.00
CA PRO A 319 -15.55 -6.13 -35.87
C PRO A 319 -14.87 -6.13 -34.50
N GLY A 320 -14.76 -4.97 -33.86
CA GLY A 320 -14.13 -4.76 -32.54
C GLY A 320 -15.05 -5.04 -31.36
N ASN A 321 -16.30 -5.47 -31.60
CA ASN A 321 -17.31 -5.69 -30.55
C ASN A 321 -17.43 -4.50 -29.56
N ARG A 322 -17.31 -3.29 -30.06
CA ARG A 322 -17.33 -2.06 -29.24
C ARG A 322 -18.68 -1.83 -28.57
N HIS A 323 -19.75 -2.27 -29.24
CA HIS A 323 -21.14 -2.15 -28.76
C HIS A 323 -21.63 -3.41 -28.03
N ASN A 324 -20.73 -4.35 -27.72
CA ASN A 324 -21.04 -5.59 -27.00
C ASN A 324 -22.21 -6.36 -27.60
N TRP A 325 -22.20 -6.57 -28.95
CA TRP A 325 -23.22 -7.35 -29.63
C TRP A 325 -23.09 -8.87 -29.39
N GLN A 326 -21.94 -9.32 -28.88
CA GLN A 326 -21.68 -10.69 -28.39
C GLN A 326 -20.86 -10.62 -27.11
N MET A 327 -20.83 -11.72 -26.34
CA MET A 327 -19.87 -11.86 -25.25
C MET A 327 -18.48 -12.11 -25.81
N SER A 328 -17.51 -11.30 -25.40
CA SER A 328 -16.13 -11.43 -25.88
C SER A 328 -15.47 -12.71 -25.35
N HIS A 329 -14.78 -13.46 -26.22
CA HIS A 329 -13.91 -14.54 -25.81
C HIS A 329 -12.75 -13.99 -24.98
N ARG A 330 -12.56 -14.53 -23.78
CA ARG A 330 -11.46 -14.18 -22.91
C ARG A 330 -10.70 -15.40 -22.47
N ARG A 331 -9.38 -15.30 -22.53
CA ARG A 331 -8.52 -16.29 -21.88
C ARG A 331 -8.56 -16.05 -20.36
N LEU A 332 -8.75 -17.11 -19.61
CA LEU A 332 -8.59 -17.05 -18.15
C LEU A 332 -7.12 -16.81 -17.82
N ASP A 333 -6.87 -16.03 -16.75
CA ASP A 333 -5.54 -15.90 -16.18
C ASP A 333 -5.10 -17.21 -15.49
N ALA A 334 -3.79 -17.32 -15.24
CA ALA A 334 -3.21 -18.55 -14.70
C ALA A 334 -3.79 -18.90 -13.32
N GLU A 335 -4.08 -17.88 -12.53
CA GLU A 335 -4.68 -18.00 -11.21
C GLU A 335 -6.09 -18.59 -11.28
N ALA A 336 -6.92 -18.09 -12.19
CA ALA A 336 -8.28 -18.60 -12.39
C ALA A 336 -8.28 -20.02 -12.94
N ILE A 337 -7.37 -20.34 -13.89
CA ILE A 337 -7.22 -21.70 -14.42
C ILE A 337 -6.84 -22.69 -13.31
N ARG A 338 -5.83 -22.31 -12.49
CA ARG A 338 -5.39 -23.14 -11.37
C ARG A 338 -6.52 -23.40 -10.38
N ASP A 339 -7.23 -22.33 -9.97
CA ASP A 339 -8.33 -22.44 -9.02
C ASP A 339 -9.48 -23.28 -9.58
N ALA A 340 -9.78 -23.17 -10.88
CA ALA A 340 -10.78 -24.00 -11.55
C ALA A 340 -10.37 -25.50 -11.58
N ILE A 341 -9.08 -25.80 -11.80
CA ILE A 341 -8.58 -27.18 -11.77
C ILE A 341 -8.72 -27.76 -10.36
N LEU A 342 -8.30 -27.01 -9.32
CA LEU A 342 -8.43 -27.46 -7.94
C LEU A 342 -9.90 -27.62 -7.51
N PHE A 343 -10.77 -26.74 -7.99
CA PHE A 343 -12.21 -26.85 -7.72
C PHE A 343 -12.80 -28.11 -8.38
N ALA A 344 -12.47 -28.36 -9.65
CA ALA A 344 -12.98 -29.49 -10.38
C ALA A 344 -12.45 -30.83 -9.84
N SER A 345 -11.22 -30.88 -9.31
CA SER A 345 -10.66 -32.07 -8.65
C SER A 345 -11.17 -32.29 -7.22
N GLY A 346 -11.87 -31.32 -6.63
CA GLY A 346 -12.28 -31.35 -5.22
C GLY A 346 -11.17 -31.04 -4.22
N ASP A 347 -10.00 -30.59 -4.70
CA ASP A 347 -8.85 -30.29 -3.85
C ASP A 347 -8.80 -28.83 -3.38
N LEU A 348 -9.69 -27.96 -3.90
CA LEU A 348 -9.70 -26.53 -3.50
C LEU A 348 -10.19 -26.38 -2.06
N ASP A 349 -9.34 -25.80 -1.21
CA ASP A 349 -9.73 -25.32 0.10
C ASP A 349 -10.31 -23.89 -0.04
N PRO A 350 -11.63 -23.71 0.16
CA PRO A 350 -12.27 -22.40 0.01
C PRO A 350 -12.02 -21.47 1.19
N GLU A 351 -11.53 -22.00 2.33
CA GLU A 351 -11.30 -21.19 3.53
C GLU A 351 -10.23 -20.12 3.30
N PRO A 352 -10.44 -18.90 3.83
CA PRO A 352 -9.43 -17.85 3.73
C PRO A 352 -8.15 -18.25 4.46
N PHE A 353 -7.03 -18.24 3.75
CA PHE A 353 -5.72 -18.44 4.36
C PHE A 353 -5.34 -17.21 5.22
N GLN A 354 -5.00 -17.45 6.48
CA GLN A 354 -4.61 -16.37 7.39
C GLN A 354 -3.13 -16.02 7.22
N GLY A 355 -2.87 -14.77 6.83
CA GLY A 355 -1.52 -14.26 6.63
C GLY A 355 -0.97 -14.55 5.23
N SER A 356 0.35 -14.49 5.12
CA SER A 356 1.09 -14.79 3.90
C SER A 356 2.29 -15.68 4.23
N VAL A 357 2.63 -16.58 3.32
CA VAL A 357 3.88 -17.36 3.43
C VAL A 357 5.10 -16.45 3.52
N ILE A 358 5.06 -15.29 2.87
CA ILE A 358 6.11 -14.27 2.95
C ILE A 358 6.24 -13.69 4.37
N GLN A 359 5.13 -13.48 5.07
CA GLN A 359 5.13 -12.97 6.44
C GLN A 359 5.90 -13.89 7.40
N GLN A 360 5.84 -15.21 7.18
CA GLN A 360 6.55 -16.20 8.00
C GLN A 360 8.07 -16.19 7.79
N LEU A 361 8.55 -15.62 6.68
CA LEU A 361 9.98 -15.54 6.38
C LEU A 361 10.70 -14.43 7.15
N GLY A 362 9.97 -13.45 7.68
CA GLY A 362 10.55 -12.28 8.35
C GLY A 362 11.39 -11.41 7.41
N ASP A 363 12.22 -10.53 7.99
CA ASP A 363 13.09 -9.59 7.26
C ASP A 363 14.33 -10.30 6.68
N VAL A 364 14.16 -11.30 5.88
CA VAL A 364 15.31 -12.08 5.39
C VAL A 364 15.68 -11.70 3.97
N ASN A 365 16.97 -11.81 3.66
CA ASN A 365 17.53 -11.68 2.31
C ASN A 365 16.75 -12.54 1.32
N PHE A 366 15.86 -11.92 0.56
CA PHE A 366 14.94 -12.52 -0.40
C PHE A 366 15.61 -13.52 -1.36
N GLY A 367 16.88 -13.31 -1.71
CA GLY A 367 17.56 -14.11 -2.72
C GLY A 367 17.85 -15.58 -2.33
N ARG A 368 18.04 -15.92 -1.06
CA ARG A 368 18.37 -17.29 -0.60
C ARG A 368 17.16 -18.09 -0.13
N GLN A 369 16.17 -17.45 0.47
CA GLN A 369 15.06 -18.16 1.12
C GLN A 369 13.84 -18.39 0.23
N ILE A 370 13.73 -17.70 -0.91
CA ILE A 370 12.73 -18.01 -1.93
C ILE A 370 12.86 -19.46 -2.42
N ARG A 371 14.07 -20.02 -2.49
CA ARG A 371 14.29 -21.44 -2.84
C ARG A 371 13.67 -22.40 -1.81
N ASP A 372 13.63 -22.01 -0.54
CA ASP A 372 13.07 -22.85 0.54
C ASP A 372 11.53 -22.73 0.66
N LEU A 373 10.91 -21.75 -0.01
CA LEU A 373 9.44 -21.64 -0.06
C LEU A 373 8.78 -22.84 -0.73
N GLY A 374 9.50 -23.54 -1.62
CA GLY A 374 8.99 -24.75 -2.29
C GLY A 374 8.58 -25.88 -1.32
N GLY A 375 9.20 -25.93 -0.12
CA GLY A 375 8.87 -26.92 0.91
C GLY A 375 7.79 -26.45 1.90
N ARG A 376 7.80 -25.18 2.27
CA ARG A 376 6.84 -24.59 3.24
C ARG A 376 5.52 -24.16 2.60
N GLY A 377 5.48 -24.02 1.28
CA GLY A 377 4.26 -23.67 0.54
C GLY A 377 3.27 -24.83 0.36
N ALA A 378 3.51 -26.00 0.96
CA ALA A 378 2.62 -27.15 0.80
C ALA A 378 1.21 -26.90 1.36
N GLU A 379 1.09 -26.17 2.48
CA GLU A 379 -0.21 -25.83 3.08
C GLU A 379 -1.02 -24.86 2.21
N VAL A 380 -0.36 -23.93 1.54
CA VAL A 380 -1.04 -22.92 0.69
C VAL A 380 -1.42 -23.50 -0.68
N LYS A 381 -0.90 -24.67 -1.06
CA LYS A 381 -1.11 -25.26 -2.38
C LYS A 381 -2.55 -25.58 -2.72
N ARG A 382 -3.42 -25.75 -1.72
CA ARG A 382 -4.85 -26.05 -1.92
C ARG A 382 -5.76 -24.84 -1.83
N HIS A 383 -5.27 -23.74 -1.28
CA HIS A 383 -6.05 -22.50 -1.18
C HIS A 383 -6.09 -21.77 -2.53
N ARG A 384 -7.00 -20.81 -2.64
CA ARG A 384 -7.14 -19.95 -3.82
C ARG A 384 -5.83 -19.24 -4.15
N SER A 385 -5.59 -19.03 -5.42
CA SER A 385 -4.38 -18.40 -5.96
C SER A 385 -4.14 -17.00 -5.43
N VAL A 386 -5.18 -16.28 -4.99
CA VAL A 386 -5.05 -14.96 -4.35
C VAL A 386 -4.16 -14.98 -3.09
N TYR A 387 -4.01 -16.13 -2.44
CA TYR A 387 -3.13 -16.30 -1.28
C TYR A 387 -1.72 -16.76 -1.64
N GLN A 388 -1.45 -17.05 -2.92
CA GLN A 388 -0.13 -17.48 -3.37
C GLN A 388 0.79 -16.26 -3.55
N PRO A 389 2.06 -16.33 -3.12
CA PRO A 389 3.01 -15.29 -3.41
C PRO A 389 3.35 -15.28 -4.90
N ILE A 390 3.27 -14.12 -5.53
CA ILE A 390 3.75 -13.93 -6.90
C ILE A 390 5.25 -13.64 -6.82
N LEU A 391 6.05 -14.60 -7.25
CA LEU A 391 7.51 -14.46 -7.35
C LEU A 391 7.86 -14.14 -8.80
N ARG A 392 8.42 -12.95 -9.03
CA ARG A 392 8.92 -12.49 -10.34
C ARG A 392 10.43 -12.45 -10.36
#